data_7124f2e7ce641d2bef002eb2a1e48a50
#
_entry.id   7124f2e7ce641d2bef002eb2a1e48a50
#
_cell.length_a   1.000
_cell.length_b   1.000
_cell.length_c   1.000
_cell.angle_alpha   90.00
_cell.angle_beta   90.00
_cell.angle_gamma   90.00
#
_symmetry.space_group_name_H-M   'P 1'
#
loop_
_entity.id
_entity.type
_entity.pdbx_description
1 polymer ?
#
loop_
_entity_poly.entity_id
_entity_poly.type
_entity_poly.pdbx_seq_one_letter_code
_entity_poly.pdbx_strand_id
1 'polypeptide(L)'
;MSIQLDKVQPKNKIQLKQLVDYAFKHNIYDLNFIDTSKITDMSDLFINCMHNFDVSSWDVSNVTDMNHMFYKCNMFIGKGLENWDVSKVTDMGLMFTWCKIFNADLSNWDMSNVKNMSYMFYCCKNFDCDLSNWNVSNVTNMRHMLRLCKKFDCDLSNWNVSNVTDMYSMFTACENFKGKGLENWDVSKVKDMHYMFNGCDKMTIPSWYKLYRRK
;
A
#
# COMPACT_ATOMS: atom_id res chain seq x y z
N MET A 1 -18.74 10.00 28.01
CA MET A 1 -19.44 10.88 27.08
C MET A 1 -18.58 11.04 25.84
N SER A 2 -19.01 10.52 24.70
CA SER A 2 -18.34 10.79 23.42
C SER A 2 -18.66 12.24 23.04
N ILE A 3 -17.63 13.07 22.91
CA ILE A 3 -17.77 14.43 22.38
C ILE A 3 -18.12 14.24 20.90
N GLN A 4 -19.34 14.51 20.52
CA GLN A 4 -19.72 14.56 19.09
C GLN A 4 -19.20 15.89 18.55
N LEU A 5 -18.12 15.83 17.78
CA LEU A 5 -17.59 16.99 17.09
C LEU A 5 -18.44 17.26 15.84
N ASP A 6 -18.75 18.52 15.57
CA ASP A 6 -19.37 18.90 14.30
C ASP A 6 -18.44 18.55 13.14
N LYS A 7 -19.03 18.12 12.00
CA LYS A 7 -18.25 17.82 10.81
C LYS A 7 -17.54 19.06 10.27
N VAL A 8 -16.25 18.94 10.04
CA VAL A 8 -15.39 20.01 9.49
C VAL A 8 -14.89 19.58 8.12
N GLN A 9 -15.13 20.39 7.10
CA GLN A 9 -14.69 20.11 5.72
C GLN A 9 -13.47 20.98 5.35
N PRO A 10 -12.26 20.41 5.28
CA PRO A 10 -11.08 21.12 4.80
C PRO A 10 -11.18 21.38 3.29
N LYS A 11 -10.68 22.53 2.85
CA LYS A 11 -10.71 22.93 1.42
C LYS A 11 -9.55 22.33 0.62
N ASN A 12 -8.49 21.91 1.30
CA ASN A 12 -7.27 21.37 0.67
C ASN A 12 -6.43 20.55 1.67
N LYS A 13 -5.37 19.93 1.19
CA LYS A 13 -4.42 19.12 1.98
C LYS A 13 -3.83 19.89 3.18
N ILE A 14 -3.52 21.18 3.03
CA ILE A 14 -2.91 21.98 4.11
C ILE A 14 -3.88 22.09 5.28
N GLN A 15 -5.15 22.43 5.02
CA GLN A 15 -6.17 22.51 6.07
C GLN A 15 -6.48 21.14 6.66
N LEU A 16 -6.50 20.08 5.85
CA LEU A 16 -6.65 18.71 6.33
C LEU A 16 -5.53 18.35 7.32
N LYS A 17 -4.26 18.63 6.96
CA LYS A 17 -3.11 18.40 7.83
C LYS A 17 -3.20 19.17 9.13
N GLN A 18 -3.60 20.45 9.08
CA GLN A 18 -3.80 21.27 10.28
C GLN A 18 -4.85 20.68 11.22
N LEU A 19 -5.97 20.17 10.68
CA LEU A 19 -7.02 19.52 11.48
C LEU A 19 -6.52 18.22 12.13
N VAL A 20 -5.79 17.40 11.38
CA VAL A 20 -5.17 16.16 11.90
C VAL A 20 -4.17 16.48 13.01
N ASP A 21 -3.28 17.46 12.80
CA ASP A 21 -2.28 17.85 13.80
C ASP A 21 -2.93 18.43 15.06
N TYR A 22 -3.99 19.21 14.89
CA TYR A 22 -4.80 19.70 16.00
C TYR A 22 -5.42 18.55 16.80
N ALA A 23 -6.06 17.59 16.10
CA ALA A 23 -6.68 16.43 16.73
C ALA A 23 -5.67 15.62 17.56
N PHE A 24 -4.51 15.27 16.99
CA PHE A 24 -3.48 14.52 17.68
C PHE A 24 -2.87 15.28 18.87
N LYS A 25 -2.67 16.60 18.75
CA LYS A 25 -2.24 17.44 19.86
C LYS A 25 -3.21 17.41 21.05
N HIS A 26 -4.50 17.19 20.80
CA HIS A 26 -5.55 17.12 21.82
C HIS A 26 -5.96 15.67 22.16
N ASN A 27 -5.17 14.65 21.75
CA ASN A 27 -5.43 13.24 21.95
C ASN A 27 -6.76 12.76 21.34
N ILE A 28 -7.21 13.38 20.24
CA ILE A 28 -8.37 12.97 19.47
C ILE A 28 -7.88 12.04 18.35
N TYR A 29 -8.17 10.74 18.48
CA TYR A 29 -7.74 9.72 17.53
C TYR A 29 -8.88 9.20 16.66
N ASP A 30 -10.12 9.56 16.93
CA ASP A 30 -11.25 9.40 16.02
C ASP A 30 -11.31 10.64 15.12
N LEU A 31 -10.89 10.47 13.86
CA LEU A 31 -10.82 11.55 12.88
C LEU A 31 -12.08 11.62 11.98
N ASN A 32 -13.11 10.85 12.29
CA ASN A 32 -14.32 10.74 11.49
C ASN A 32 -15.20 12.00 11.50
N PHE A 33 -14.87 13.00 12.33
CA PHE A 33 -15.47 14.35 12.28
C PHE A 33 -14.96 15.19 11.09
N ILE A 34 -13.91 14.74 10.38
CA ILE A 34 -13.37 15.45 9.21
C ILE A 34 -14.06 14.91 7.95
N ASP A 35 -14.70 15.80 7.20
CA ASP A 35 -15.27 15.50 5.89
C ASP A 35 -14.20 15.69 4.81
N THR A 36 -13.72 14.58 4.27
CA THR A 36 -12.61 14.55 3.29
C THR A 36 -13.07 14.55 1.83
N SER A 37 -14.37 14.63 1.56
CA SER A 37 -14.97 14.47 0.22
C SER A 37 -14.43 15.43 -0.86
N LYS A 38 -13.81 16.57 -0.47
CA LYS A 38 -13.20 17.53 -1.40
C LYS A 38 -11.68 17.38 -1.58
N ILE A 39 -11.08 16.43 -0.87
CA ILE A 39 -9.61 16.24 -0.90
C ILE A 39 -9.23 15.35 -2.09
N THR A 40 -8.23 15.79 -2.84
CA THR A 40 -7.70 15.06 -3.99
C THR A 40 -6.25 14.57 -3.78
N ASP A 41 -5.55 15.14 -2.80
CA ASP A 41 -4.16 14.80 -2.43
C ASP A 41 -4.09 14.55 -0.92
N MET A 42 -3.74 13.31 -0.53
CA MET A 42 -3.50 12.88 0.84
C MET A 42 -2.06 12.43 1.05
N SER A 43 -1.16 12.76 0.14
CA SER A 43 0.24 12.38 0.26
C SER A 43 0.84 12.96 1.55
N ASP A 44 1.75 12.23 2.19
CA ASP A 44 2.48 12.60 3.41
C ASP A 44 1.62 12.91 4.66
N LEU A 45 0.32 12.64 4.65
CA LEU A 45 -0.62 13.16 5.66
C LEU A 45 -0.30 12.72 7.08
N PHE A 46 0.08 11.44 7.29
CA PHE A 46 0.32 10.84 8.60
C PHE A 46 1.77 10.40 8.82
N ILE A 47 2.71 10.94 8.07
CA ILE A 47 4.13 10.52 8.18
C ILE A 47 4.61 10.51 9.64
N ASN A 48 5.23 9.36 10.04
CA ASN A 48 5.78 9.12 11.37
C ASN A 48 4.75 9.19 12.51
N CYS A 49 3.47 9.01 12.23
CA CYS A 49 2.45 8.96 13.28
C CYS A 49 2.65 7.73 14.18
N MET A 50 2.75 7.96 15.48
CA MET A 50 3.00 6.93 16.49
C MET A 50 1.73 6.49 17.21
N HIS A 51 0.56 6.89 16.72
CA HIS A 51 -0.74 6.56 17.27
C HIS A 51 -1.50 5.62 16.34
N ASN A 52 -2.40 4.82 16.90
CA ASN A 52 -3.48 4.25 16.13
C ASN A 52 -4.65 5.24 16.11
N PHE A 53 -5.33 5.36 14.97
CA PHE A 53 -6.42 6.32 14.78
C PHE A 53 -7.47 5.73 13.84
N ASP A 54 -8.66 6.35 13.84
CA ASP A 54 -9.82 5.90 13.07
C ASP A 54 -10.14 6.91 11.96
N VAL A 55 -10.15 6.44 10.72
CA VAL A 55 -10.49 7.16 9.48
C VAL A 55 -11.57 6.42 8.68
N SER A 56 -12.35 5.57 9.35
CA SER A 56 -13.27 4.63 8.71
C SER A 56 -14.40 5.30 7.94
N SER A 57 -14.78 6.54 8.27
CA SER A 57 -15.81 7.29 7.54
C SER A 57 -15.24 8.33 6.57
N TRP A 58 -13.94 8.30 6.30
CA TRP A 58 -13.37 9.22 5.32
C TRP A 58 -13.80 8.86 3.90
N ASP A 59 -14.30 9.84 3.17
CA ASP A 59 -14.52 9.74 1.73
C ASP A 59 -13.23 10.08 1.00
N VAL A 60 -12.65 9.07 0.37
CA VAL A 60 -11.41 9.20 -0.43
C VAL A 60 -11.65 9.05 -1.93
N SER A 61 -12.91 9.01 -2.37
CA SER A 61 -13.32 8.75 -3.75
C SER A 61 -12.83 9.80 -4.76
N ASN A 62 -12.34 10.96 -4.28
CA ASN A 62 -11.75 12.00 -5.12
C ASN A 62 -10.20 12.06 -5.01
N VAL A 63 -9.60 11.20 -4.19
CA VAL A 63 -8.15 11.21 -4.00
C VAL A 63 -7.43 10.55 -5.19
N THR A 64 -6.40 11.21 -5.69
CA THR A 64 -5.56 10.73 -6.80
C THR A 64 -4.13 10.41 -6.36
N ASP A 65 -3.68 10.94 -5.22
CA ASP A 65 -2.34 10.75 -4.68
C ASP A 65 -2.40 10.38 -3.19
N MET A 66 -1.87 9.19 -2.86
CA MET A 66 -1.71 8.68 -1.49
C MET A 66 -0.26 8.33 -1.17
N ASN A 67 0.70 8.88 -1.92
CA ASN A 67 2.12 8.62 -1.73
C ASN A 67 2.54 8.96 -0.29
N HIS A 68 3.28 8.05 0.40
CA HIS A 68 3.72 8.18 1.80
C HIS A 68 2.62 8.42 2.86
N MET A 69 1.33 8.30 2.54
CA MET A 69 0.25 8.73 3.43
C MET A 69 0.39 8.20 4.88
N PHE A 70 0.76 6.93 5.06
CA PHE A 70 0.96 6.29 6.37
C PHE A 70 2.42 5.88 6.61
N TYR A 71 3.37 6.52 5.94
CA TYR A 71 4.79 6.18 6.06
C TYR A 71 5.27 6.19 7.52
N LYS A 72 5.81 5.04 7.99
CA LYS A 72 6.26 4.82 9.37
C LYS A 72 5.19 4.96 10.46
N CYS A 73 3.91 4.78 10.14
CA CYS A 73 2.85 4.68 11.14
C CYS A 73 2.88 3.32 11.84
N ASN A 74 3.84 3.14 12.76
CA ASN A 74 4.15 1.84 13.36
C ASN A 74 3.01 1.23 14.17
N MET A 75 2.06 2.05 14.65
CA MET A 75 0.93 1.63 15.50
C MET A 75 -0.39 1.59 14.72
N PHE A 76 -0.39 1.97 13.44
CA PHE A 76 -1.60 2.00 12.62
C PHE A 76 -2.00 0.58 12.20
N ILE A 77 -3.24 0.20 12.50
CA ILE A 77 -3.80 -1.12 12.16
C ILE A 77 -4.63 -1.12 10.88
N GLY A 78 -5.05 0.06 10.40
CA GLY A 78 -5.80 0.22 9.15
C GLY A 78 -7.30 0.00 9.27
N LYS A 79 -7.91 0.23 10.45
CA LYS A 79 -9.36 0.10 10.64
C LYS A 79 -10.12 1.02 9.67
N GLY A 80 -11.08 0.46 8.93
CA GLY A 80 -11.97 1.17 8.02
C GLY A 80 -11.44 1.32 6.60
N LEU A 81 -10.19 0.95 6.33
CA LEU A 81 -9.64 1.03 4.98
C LEU A 81 -10.31 0.09 3.99
N GLU A 82 -10.92 -0.98 4.47
CA GLU A 82 -11.69 -1.95 3.67
C GLU A 82 -12.85 -1.31 2.90
N ASN A 83 -13.33 -0.14 3.35
CA ASN A 83 -14.46 0.58 2.75
C ASN A 83 -14.03 1.74 1.83
N TRP A 84 -12.74 1.99 1.68
CA TRP A 84 -12.26 3.11 0.88
C TRP A 84 -12.41 2.88 -0.61
N ASP A 85 -13.03 3.84 -1.32
CA ASP A 85 -13.01 3.90 -2.78
C ASP A 85 -11.71 4.56 -3.26
N VAL A 86 -10.75 3.73 -3.64
CA VAL A 86 -9.44 4.17 -4.15
C VAL A 86 -9.35 4.17 -5.68
N SER A 87 -10.48 4.04 -6.37
CA SER A 87 -10.53 3.84 -7.82
C SER A 87 -9.91 4.97 -8.65
N LYS A 88 -9.75 6.18 -8.08
CA LYS A 88 -9.07 7.30 -8.77
C LYS A 88 -7.59 7.46 -8.42
N VAL A 89 -7.08 6.65 -7.48
CA VAL A 89 -5.69 6.79 -7.04
C VAL A 89 -4.73 6.30 -8.12
N THR A 90 -3.72 7.10 -8.40
CA THR A 90 -2.67 6.77 -9.38
C THR A 90 -1.30 6.52 -8.75
N ASP A 91 -1.03 7.08 -7.57
CA ASP A 91 0.21 6.89 -6.82
C ASP A 91 -0.05 6.42 -5.40
N MET A 92 0.45 5.22 -5.08
CA MET A 92 0.45 4.62 -3.74
C MET A 92 1.87 4.27 -3.26
N GLY A 93 2.88 4.88 -3.88
CA GLY A 93 4.27 4.65 -3.49
C GLY A 93 4.51 4.95 -2.01
N LEU A 94 5.26 4.08 -1.31
CA LEU A 94 5.63 4.19 0.11
C LEU A 94 4.44 4.29 1.10
N MET A 95 3.18 4.10 0.67
CA MET A 95 1.98 4.42 1.46
C MET A 95 2.01 3.79 2.85
N PHE A 96 2.35 2.51 2.98
CA PHE A 96 2.41 1.79 4.26
C PHE A 96 3.83 1.39 4.67
N THR A 97 4.85 1.95 4.04
CA THR A 97 6.26 1.65 4.36
C THR A 97 6.52 1.77 5.86
N TRP A 98 7.09 0.69 6.47
CA TRP A 98 7.38 0.59 7.91
C TRP A 98 6.13 0.56 8.82
N CYS A 99 4.94 0.31 8.34
CA CYS A 99 3.77 0.03 9.19
C CYS A 99 3.85 -1.41 9.73
N LYS A 100 4.59 -1.62 10.82
CA LYS A 100 5.04 -2.95 11.27
C LYS A 100 3.92 -3.90 11.69
N ILE A 101 2.82 -3.37 12.23
CA ILE A 101 1.68 -4.16 12.71
C ILE A 101 0.49 -4.15 11.75
N PHE A 102 0.60 -3.39 10.65
CA PHE A 102 -0.45 -3.24 9.65
C PHE A 102 -0.81 -4.58 9.01
N ASN A 103 -2.09 -4.90 9.00
CA ASN A 103 -2.67 -6.05 8.30
C ASN A 103 -4.18 -5.84 8.04
N ALA A 104 -4.57 -4.69 7.50
CA ALA A 104 -5.96 -4.44 7.13
C ALA A 104 -6.35 -5.24 5.88
N ASP A 105 -7.63 -5.53 5.75
CA ASP A 105 -8.18 -6.11 4.53
C ASP A 105 -8.28 -5.05 3.43
N LEU A 106 -7.54 -5.24 2.36
CA LEU A 106 -7.51 -4.37 1.18
C LEU A 106 -7.97 -5.11 -0.08
N SER A 107 -8.56 -6.30 0.07
CA SER A 107 -8.90 -7.20 -1.04
C SER A 107 -9.89 -6.58 -2.04
N ASN A 108 -10.72 -5.65 -1.58
CA ASN A 108 -11.73 -4.96 -2.39
C ASN A 108 -11.25 -3.66 -3.04
N TRP A 109 -10.00 -3.26 -2.84
CA TRP A 109 -9.50 -2.03 -3.45
C TRP A 109 -9.41 -2.14 -4.97
N ASP A 110 -10.00 -1.18 -5.68
CA ASP A 110 -9.84 -1.04 -7.13
C ASP A 110 -8.50 -0.39 -7.48
N MET A 111 -7.55 -1.22 -7.89
CA MET A 111 -6.19 -0.79 -8.23
C MET A 111 -6.01 -0.44 -9.71
N SER A 112 -7.10 -0.43 -10.49
CA SER A 112 -7.06 -0.35 -11.96
C SER A 112 -6.42 0.93 -12.50
N ASN A 113 -6.38 2.03 -11.74
CA ASN A 113 -5.74 3.28 -12.14
C ASN A 113 -4.34 3.49 -11.55
N VAL A 114 -3.89 2.60 -10.64
CA VAL A 114 -2.60 2.75 -9.96
C VAL A 114 -1.45 2.48 -10.93
N LYS A 115 -0.47 3.39 -10.96
CA LYS A 115 0.76 3.31 -11.77
C LYS A 115 2.00 3.04 -10.94
N ASN A 116 2.03 3.55 -9.71
CA ASN A 116 3.17 3.44 -8.82
C ASN A 116 2.78 2.76 -7.50
N MET A 117 3.41 1.60 -7.23
CA MET A 117 3.31 0.84 -5.98
C MET A 117 4.68 0.63 -5.33
N SER A 118 5.68 1.43 -5.73
CA SER A 118 7.03 1.24 -5.19
C SER A 118 7.04 1.40 -3.67
N TYR A 119 7.70 0.45 -2.97
CA TYR A 119 7.82 0.42 -1.52
C TYR A 119 6.48 0.40 -0.73
N MET A 120 5.33 0.18 -1.36
CA MET A 120 4.01 0.35 -0.72
C MET A 120 3.90 -0.35 0.63
N PHE A 121 4.33 -1.61 0.72
CA PHE A 121 4.32 -2.41 1.96
C PHE A 121 5.72 -2.72 2.50
N TYR A 122 6.73 -1.97 2.07
CA TYR A 122 8.10 -2.22 2.52
C TYR A 122 8.18 -2.28 4.04
N CYS A 123 8.69 -3.42 4.58
CA CYS A 123 8.83 -3.65 6.02
C CYS A 123 7.50 -3.75 6.82
N CYS A 124 6.38 -4.03 6.17
CA CYS A 124 5.12 -4.41 6.82
C CYS A 124 5.19 -5.89 7.24
N LYS A 125 5.86 -6.17 8.36
CA LYS A 125 6.24 -7.54 8.76
C LYS A 125 5.07 -8.48 9.01
N ASN A 126 3.90 -7.94 9.38
CA ASN A 126 2.69 -8.71 9.68
C ASN A 126 1.72 -8.79 8.52
N PHE A 127 1.99 -8.08 7.42
CA PHE A 127 1.10 -7.99 6.28
C PHE A 127 0.92 -9.35 5.58
N ASP A 128 -0.32 -9.80 5.49
CA ASP A 128 -0.73 -11.06 4.85
C ASP A 128 -2.16 -10.95 4.28
N CYS A 129 -2.49 -9.80 3.71
CA CYS A 129 -3.77 -9.56 3.05
C CYS A 129 -3.84 -10.30 1.71
N ASP A 130 -5.03 -10.78 1.35
CA ASP A 130 -5.29 -11.35 0.02
C ASP A 130 -5.34 -10.23 -1.04
N LEU A 131 -4.39 -10.25 -1.95
CA LEU A 131 -4.28 -9.31 -3.06
C LEU A 131 -4.60 -9.97 -4.42
N SER A 132 -5.11 -11.20 -4.43
CA SER A 132 -5.29 -12.01 -5.65
C SER A 132 -6.23 -11.35 -6.68
N ASN A 133 -7.17 -10.53 -6.22
CA ASN A 133 -8.16 -9.84 -7.06
C ASN A 133 -7.71 -8.45 -7.54
N TRP A 134 -6.54 -7.97 -7.14
CA TRP A 134 -6.09 -6.66 -7.57
C TRP A 134 -5.81 -6.59 -9.07
N ASN A 135 -6.44 -5.63 -9.75
CA ASN A 135 -6.10 -5.32 -11.13
C ASN A 135 -4.86 -4.41 -11.20
N VAL A 136 -3.70 -5.01 -11.42
CA VAL A 136 -2.41 -4.30 -11.48
C VAL A 136 -1.96 -4.01 -12.92
N SER A 137 -2.83 -4.15 -13.90
CA SER A 137 -2.49 -4.07 -15.33
C SER A 137 -1.91 -2.71 -15.78
N ASN A 138 -2.17 -1.64 -15.02
CA ASN A 138 -1.63 -0.31 -15.30
C ASN A 138 -0.38 0.04 -14.48
N VAL A 139 0.05 -0.84 -13.59
CA VAL A 139 1.23 -0.60 -12.75
C VAL A 139 2.51 -0.70 -13.57
N THR A 140 3.38 0.29 -13.41
CA THR A 140 4.68 0.35 -14.08
C THR A 140 5.86 0.17 -13.12
N ASN A 141 5.65 0.45 -11.82
CA ASN A 141 6.70 0.41 -10.81
C ASN A 141 6.26 -0.37 -9.57
N MET A 142 6.93 -1.51 -9.31
CA MET A 142 6.72 -2.37 -8.14
C MET A 142 8.02 -2.54 -7.32
N ARG A 143 8.99 -1.64 -7.50
CA ARG A 143 10.28 -1.67 -6.79
C ARG A 143 10.07 -1.76 -5.28
N HIS A 144 10.68 -2.76 -4.62
CA HIS A 144 10.61 -3.01 -3.18
C HIS A 144 9.18 -3.15 -2.59
N MET A 145 8.14 -3.34 -3.39
CA MET A 145 6.74 -3.25 -2.95
C MET A 145 6.43 -4.09 -1.70
N LEU A 146 6.87 -5.33 -1.67
CA LEU A 146 6.62 -6.30 -0.60
C LEU A 146 7.89 -6.69 0.17
N ARG A 147 9.01 -5.99 -0.05
CA ARG A 147 10.26 -6.32 0.61
C ARG A 147 10.10 -6.34 2.14
N LEU A 148 10.59 -7.42 2.80
CA LEU A 148 10.48 -7.66 4.24
C LEU A 148 9.05 -7.88 4.77
N CYS A 149 8.08 -8.20 3.90
CA CYS A 149 6.76 -8.68 4.31
C CYS A 149 6.86 -10.17 4.66
N LYS A 150 7.29 -10.47 5.89
CA LYS A 150 7.69 -11.83 6.30
C LYS A 150 6.56 -12.85 6.29
N LYS A 151 5.31 -12.42 6.54
CA LYS A 151 4.14 -13.30 6.58
C LYS A 151 3.46 -13.49 5.23
N PHE A 152 3.70 -12.59 4.29
CA PHE A 152 3.00 -12.54 3.01
C PHE A 152 3.13 -13.86 2.22
N ASP A 153 1.99 -14.45 1.84
CA ASP A 153 1.89 -15.64 0.99
C ASP A 153 0.59 -15.66 0.17
N CYS A 154 0.40 -14.68 -0.70
CA CYS A 154 -0.79 -14.55 -1.55
C CYS A 154 -0.60 -15.24 -2.90
N ASP A 155 -1.70 -15.74 -3.47
CA ASP A 155 -1.76 -16.22 -4.87
C ASP A 155 -1.81 -15.02 -5.83
N LEU A 156 -0.81 -14.90 -6.70
CA LEU A 156 -0.69 -13.80 -7.65
C LEU A 156 -0.95 -14.23 -9.10
N SER A 157 -1.66 -15.35 -9.29
CA SER A 157 -1.94 -15.92 -10.63
C SER A 157 -2.72 -14.97 -11.54
N ASN A 158 -3.57 -14.11 -10.96
CA ASN A 158 -4.41 -13.18 -11.70
C ASN A 158 -3.72 -11.84 -12.02
N TRP A 159 -2.52 -11.61 -11.50
CA TRP A 159 -1.84 -10.35 -11.74
C TRP A 159 -1.31 -10.24 -13.16
N ASN A 160 -1.80 -9.25 -13.91
CA ASN A 160 -1.22 -8.88 -15.19
C ASN A 160 -0.11 -7.84 -14.98
N VAL A 161 1.15 -8.30 -15.03
CA VAL A 161 2.34 -7.45 -14.80
C VAL A 161 3.02 -7.00 -16.10
N SER A 162 2.38 -7.19 -17.25
CA SER A 162 2.97 -6.94 -18.58
C SER A 162 3.37 -5.49 -18.86
N ASN A 163 2.95 -4.53 -18.00
CA ASN A 163 3.36 -3.13 -18.10
C ASN A 163 4.41 -2.74 -17.07
N VAL A 164 4.80 -3.63 -16.15
CA VAL A 164 5.80 -3.32 -15.12
C VAL A 164 7.19 -3.22 -15.73
N THR A 165 7.90 -2.17 -15.36
CA THR A 165 9.27 -1.90 -15.83
C THR A 165 10.34 -2.04 -14.76
N ASP A 166 9.96 -1.96 -13.46
CA ASP A 166 10.86 -2.09 -12.31
C ASP A 166 10.25 -2.99 -11.23
N MET A 167 10.94 -4.11 -10.95
CA MET A 167 10.62 -5.09 -9.90
C MET A 167 11.82 -5.33 -8.97
N TYR A 168 12.77 -4.39 -8.90
CA TYR A 168 13.97 -4.53 -8.07
C TYR A 168 13.60 -4.86 -6.63
N SER A 169 14.14 -5.97 -6.11
CA SER A 169 13.93 -6.44 -4.73
C SER A 169 12.47 -6.56 -4.29
N MET A 170 11.51 -6.77 -5.19
CA MET A 170 10.06 -6.71 -4.89
C MET A 170 9.66 -7.64 -3.73
N PHE A 171 10.16 -8.87 -3.70
CA PHE A 171 9.86 -9.87 -2.67
C PHE A 171 11.05 -10.18 -1.75
N THR A 172 12.12 -9.40 -1.79
CA THR A 172 13.31 -9.68 -0.95
C THR A 172 12.90 -9.88 0.51
N ALA A 173 13.33 -11.01 1.11
CA ALA A 173 13.05 -11.42 2.48
C ALA A 173 11.54 -11.58 2.82
N CYS A 174 10.74 -12.00 1.84
CA CYS A 174 9.40 -12.53 2.07
C CYS A 174 9.53 -14.02 2.47
N GLU A 175 9.84 -14.27 3.73
CA GLU A 175 10.24 -15.57 4.25
C GLU A 175 9.17 -16.68 4.09
N ASN A 176 7.88 -16.31 4.04
CA ASN A 176 6.77 -17.25 3.89
C ASN A 176 6.27 -17.41 2.46
N PHE A 177 6.65 -16.51 1.55
CA PHE A 177 6.13 -16.47 0.20
C PHE A 177 6.51 -17.72 -0.60
N LYS A 178 5.51 -18.42 -1.13
CA LYS A 178 5.68 -19.65 -1.95
C LYS A 178 5.76 -19.39 -3.44
N GLY A 179 5.42 -18.17 -3.88
CA GLY A 179 5.51 -17.78 -5.29
C GLY A 179 4.41 -18.33 -6.18
N LYS A 180 3.23 -18.65 -5.63
CA LYS A 180 2.12 -19.16 -6.41
C LYS A 180 1.67 -18.15 -7.47
N GLY A 181 1.54 -18.61 -8.73
CA GLY A 181 1.07 -17.82 -9.85
C GLY A 181 2.15 -17.09 -10.65
N LEU A 182 3.40 -17.08 -10.19
CA LEU A 182 4.47 -16.30 -10.84
C LEU A 182 4.94 -16.89 -12.17
N GLU A 183 4.75 -18.19 -12.43
CA GLU A 183 5.26 -18.84 -13.65
C GLU A 183 4.73 -18.22 -14.94
N ASN A 184 3.50 -17.69 -14.90
CA ASN A 184 2.82 -17.13 -16.06
C ASN A 184 3.01 -15.62 -16.25
N TRP A 185 3.83 -14.98 -15.43
CA TRP A 185 4.05 -13.54 -15.52
C TRP A 185 4.78 -13.17 -16.81
N ASP A 186 4.21 -12.24 -17.57
CA ASP A 186 4.91 -11.59 -18.69
C ASP A 186 5.80 -10.47 -18.14
N VAL A 187 7.10 -10.76 -18.04
CA VAL A 187 8.12 -9.82 -17.55
C VAL A 187 8.95 -9.20 -18.68
N SER A 188 8.46 -9.25 -19.91
CA SER A 188 9.21 -8.83 -21.09
C SER A 188 9.61 -7.34 -21.08
N LYS A 189 8.84 -6.48 -20.40
CA LYS A 189 9.13 -5.05 -20.26
C LYS A 189 9.96 -4.72 -19.00
N VAL A 190 10.22 -5.67 -18.11
CA VAL A 190 10.95 -5.40 -16.88
C VAL A 190 12.42 -5.12 -17.17
N LYS A 191 12.89 -3.96 -16.78
CA LYS A 191 14.28 -3.51 -16.96
C LYS A 191 15.17 -3.91 -15.79
N ASP A 192 14.61 -3.92 -14.57
CA ASP A 192 15.33 -4.27 -13.36
C ASP A 192 14.49 -5.17 -12.45
N MET A 193 14.98 -6.38 -12.19
CA MET A 193 14.45 -7.34 -11.23
C MET A 193 15.55 -7.96 -10.35
N HIS A 194 16.69 -7.26 -10.18
CA HIS A 194 17.76 -7.73 -9.31
C HIS A 194 17.26 -7.92 -7.88
N TYR A 195 17.78 -8.94 -7.21
CA TYR A 195 17.45 -9.30 -5.82
C TYR A 195 15.97 -9.61 -5.57
N MET A 196 15.12 -9.74 -6.61
CA MET A 196 13.67 -9.86 -6.48
C MET A 196 13.24 -10.93 -5.45
N PHE A 197 13.89 -12.08 -5.43
CA PHE A 197 13.57 -13.20 -4.55
C PHE A 197 14.68 -13.55 -3.53
N ASN A 198 15.57 -12.60 -3.23
CA ASN A 198 16.63 -12.85 -2.25
C ASN A 198 16.05 -13.06 -0.85
N GLY A 199 16.33 -14.21 -0.20
CA GLY A 199 15.76 -14.55 1.11
C GLY A 199 14.28 -14.98 1.08
N CYS A 200 13.78 -15.47 -0.08
CA CYS A 200 12.48 -16.14 -0.20
C CYS A 200 12.71 -17.67 -0.15
N ASP A 201 12.96 -18.20 1.04
CA ASP A 201 13.49 -19.57 1.19
C ASP A 201 12.44 -20.67 0.92
N LYS A 202 11.14 -20.32 0.89
CA LYS A 202 10.04 -21.30 0.71
C LYS A 202 9.55 -21.42 -0.73
N MET A 203 10.02 -20.55 -1.64
CA MET A 203 9.50 -20.55 -3.00
C MET A 203 10.34 -21.34 -4.00
N THR A 204 9.67 -21.83 -5.05
CA THR A 204 10.35 -22.29 -6.25
C THR A 204 10.60 -21.11 -7.18
N ILE A 205 11.85 -20.86 -7.51
CA ILE A 205 12.24 -19.74 -8.39
C ILE A 205 11.71 -19.97 -9.80
N PRO A 206 10.91 -19.04 -10.38
CA PRO A 206 10.37 -19.16 -11.73
C PRO A 206 11.44 -19.30 -12.81
N SER A 207 11.10 -20.02 -13.88
CA SER A 207 12.02 -20.28 -14.99
C SER A 207 12.52 -19.00 -15.67
N TRP A 208 11.65 -18.02 -15.86
CA TRP A 208 11.99 -16.72 -16.45
C TRP A 208 12.99 -15.92 -15.60
N TYR A 209 12.95 -16.04 -14.25
CA TYR A 209 13.94 -15.36 -13.39
C TYR A 209 15.31 -16.05 -13.42
N LYS A 210 15.33 -17.39 -13.55
CA LYS A 210 16.60 -18.13 -13.73
C LYS A 210 17.31 -17.70 -15.02
N LEU A 211 16.56 -17.42 -16.08
CA LEU A 211 17.11 -16.91 -17.35
C LEU A 211 17.66 -15.49 -17.23
N TYR A 212 16.97 -14.62 -16.49
CA TYR A 212 17.44 -13.25 -16.21
C TYR A 212 18.78 -13.23 -15.48
N ARG A 213 18.97 -14.09 -14.45
CA ARG A 213 20.21 -14.16 -13.67
C ARG A 213 21.42 -14.66 -14.44
N ARG A 214 21.25 -15.22 -15.62
CA ARG A 214 22.33 -15.71 -16.48
C ARG A 214 22.85 -14.68 -17.48
N LYS A 215 22.18 -13.55 -17.59
CA LYS A 215 22.61 -12.39 -18.40
C LYS A 215 23.46 -11.44 -17.58
#